data_8b2b501b8b0123d4a6adc783af8b53f0
#
_entry.id   8b2b501b8b0123d4a6adc783af8b53f0
#
_cell.length_a   1.000
_cell.length_b   1.000
_cell.length_c   1.000
_cell.angle_alpha   90.00
_cell.angle_beta   90.00
_cell.angle_gamma   90.00
#
_symmetry.space_group_name_H-M   'P 1'
#
loop_
_entity.id
_entity.type
_entity.pdbx_description
1 polymer ?
#
loop_
_entity_poly.entity_id
_entity_poly.type
_entity_poly.pdbx_seq_one_letter_code
_entity_poly.pdbx_strand_id
1 'polypeptide(L)'
;MPPEFNYRHFYALLARMPYADKQTLVFQYTKGRTDHLGQMHPDEYRMMLRDMKRVVDDEDTTRELKKRRSSVLKLMQQLGVDTTQWPCVDAFCLHPRIIGKLFCRISVDELEDLAVKLRAIKRKGGLKDEAQNAAQPTLKVKYKFTINNKNNNENEKGNA
;
A
#
# COMPACT_ATOMS: atom_id res chain seq x y z
N MET A 1 36.54 12.22 -17.92
CA MET A 1 35.37 11.61 -17.27
C MET A 1 35.20 10.19 -17.83
N PRO A 2 35.07 9.20 -16.95
CA PRO A 2 34.73 7.88 -17.44
C PRO A 2 33.35 7.95 -18.11
N PRO A 3 33.19 7.38 -19.31
CA PRO A 3 31.92 7.44 -20.04
C PRO A 3 30.78 6.65 -19.39
N GLU A 4 31.05 6.03 -18.29
CA GLU A 4 30.11 5.14 -17.57
C GLU A 4 29.19 5.84 -16.58
N PHE A 5 29.44 7.12 -16.24
CA PHE A 5 28.63 7.86 -15.29
C PHE A 5 27.50 8.64 -15.98
N ASN A 6 26.32 8.09 -15.92
CA ASN A 6 25.13 8.82 -16.36
C ASN A 6 24.56 9.67 -15.19
N TYR A 7 25.16 10.85 -14.98
CA TYR A 7 24.72 11.77 -13.93
C TYR A 7 23.26 12.20 -14.09
N ARG A 8 22.75 12.26 -15.31
CA ARG A 8 21.35 12.58 -15.56
C ARG A 8 20.41 11.58 -14.90
N HIS A 9 20.76 10.30 -14.97
CA HIS A 9 19.97 9.24 -14.29
C HIS A 9 20.01 9.39 -12.77
N PHE A 10 21.18 9.69 -12.20
CA PHE A 10 21.33 9.95 -10.77
C PHE A 10 20.43 11.09 -10.30
N TYR A 11 20.48 12.25 -10.97
CA TYR A 11 19.65 13.39 -10.59
C TYR A 11 18.17 13.17 -10.79
N ALA A 12 17.77 12.38 -11.79
CA ALA A 12 16.38 11.99 -11.98
C ALA A 12 15.85 11.13 -10.81
N LEU A 13 16.65 10.20 -10.33
CA LEU A 13 16.31 9.39 -9.16
C LEU A 13 16.30 10.24 -7.87
N LEU A 14 17.30 11.08 -7.69
CA LEU A 14 17.41 11.96 -6.52
C LEU A 14 16.21 12.91 -6.39
N ALA A 15 15.72 13.44 -7.51
CA ALA A 15 14.53 14.31 -7.52
C ALA A 15 13.26 13.60 -7.02
N ARG A 16 13.22 12.28 -7.10
CA ARG A 16 12.12 11.46 -6.60
C ARG A 16 12.29 10.99 -5.16
N MET A 17 13.41 11.33 -4.54
CA MET A 17 13.74 10.98 -3.16
C MET A 17 13.88 12.26 -2.30
N PRO A 18 12.77 12.85 -1.84
CA PRO A 18 12.80 14.18 -1.18
C PRO A 18 13.58 14.19 0.13
N TYR A 19 13.84 13.04 0.71
CA TYR A 19 14.58 12.90 1.96
C TYR A 19 16.06 12.56 1.76
N ALA A 20 16.48 12.38 0.51
CA ALA A 20 17.86 12.01 0.18
C ALA A 20 18.67 13.24 -0.21
N ASP A 21 19.89 13.31 0.28
CA ASP A 21 20.86 14.32 -0.06
C ASP A 21 22.04 13.71 -0.82
N LYS A 22 22.46 14.40 -1.89
CA LYS A 22 23.55 13.96 -2.75
C LYS A 22 24.83 13.67 -1.98
N GLN A 23 25.27 14.61 -1.14
CA GLN A 23 26.52 14.49 -0.40
C GLN A 23 26.48 13.31 0.58
N THR A 24 25.39 13.18 1.29
CA THR A 24 25.18 12.08 2.24
C THR A 24 25.18 10.73 1.53
N LEU A 25 24.50 10.59 0.38
CA LEU A 25 24.49 9.36 -0.40
C LEU A 25 25.91 9.00 -0.88
N VAL A 26 26.61 9.93 -1.51
CA VAL A 26 27.97 9.69 -1.99
C VAL A 26 28.90 9.30 -0.85
N PHE A 27 28.84 10.00 0.26
CA PHE A 27 29.63 9.72 1.45
C PHE A 27 29.36 8.32 2.00
N GLN A 28 28.10 7.91 2.05
CA GLN A 28 27.69 6.59 2.52
C GLN A 28 28.22 5.47 1.63
N TYR A 29 28.06 5.58 0.31
CA TYR A 29 28.49 4.53 -0.63
C TYR A 29 30.00 4.48 -0.82
N THR A 30 30.72 5.57 -0.58
CA THR A 30 32.19 5.62 -0.59
C THR A 30 32.83 5.31 0.76
N LYS A 31 32.00 4.93 1.75
CA LYS A 31 32.44 4.66 3.14
C LYS A 31 33.24 5.80 3.77
N GLY A 32 32.80 7.04 3.50
CA GLY A 32 33.40 8.24 4.03
C GLY A 32 34.64 8.73 3.27
N ARG A 33 34.96 8.18 2.12
CA ARG A 33 36.14 8.57 1.33
C ARG A 33 35.96 9.91 0.63
N THR A 34 34.80 10.20 0.12
CA THR A 34 34.44 11.43 -0.59
C THR A 34 32.95 11.72 -0.54
N ASP A 35 32.59 12.97 -0.69
CA ASP A 35 31.22 13.44 -0.88
C ASP A 35 30.96 13.92 -2.33
N HIS A 36 31.95 13.80 -3.18
CA HIS A 36 31.89 14.23 -4.58
C HIS A 36 31.53 13.07 -5.51
N LEU A 37 30.43 13.24 -6.25
CA LEU A 37 29.90 12.24 -7.18
C LEU A 37 30.95 11.82 -8.24
N GLY A 38 31.73 12.76 -8.74
CA GLY A 38 32.77 12.51 -9.75
C GLY A 38 33.99 11.73 -9.25
N GLN A 39 34.13 11.56 -7.94
CA GLN A 39 35.23 10.84 -7.30
C GLN A 39 34.84 9.42 -6.85
N MET A 40 33.62 9.01 -7.12
CA MET A 40 33.17 7.64 -6.85
C MET A 40 33.83 6.64 -7.81
N HIS A 41 34.11 5.45 -7.29
CA HIS A 41 34.46 4.35 -8.19
C HIS A 41 33.23 3.87 -8.98
N PRO A 42 33.43 3.32 -10.20
CA PRO A 42 32.32 2.84 -11.03
C PRO A 42 31.40 1.85 -10.32
N ASP A 43 31.95 0.98 -9.49
CA ASP A 43 31.17 -0.03 -8.75
C ASP A 43 30.34 0.59 -7.63
N GLU A 44 30.88 1.56 -6.91
CA GLU A 44 30.17 2.32 -5.88
C GLU A 44 28.98 3.07 -6.50
N TYR A 45 29.21 3.71 -7.63
CA TYR A 45 28.19 4.44 -8.37
C TYR A 45 27.06 3.52 -8.87
N ARG A 46 27.42 2.39 -9.47
CA ARG A 46 26.42 1.40 -9.93
C ARG A 46 25.60 0.85 -8.80
N MET A 47 26.22 0.54 -7.66
CA MET A 47 25.53 0.06 -6.46
C MET A 47 24.56 1.11 -5.94
N MET A 48 25.01 2.36 -5.82
CA MET A 48 24.18 3.48 -5.39
C MET A 48 22.95 3.66 -6.29
N LEU A 49 23.15 3.70 -7.61
CA LEU A 49 22.04 3.85 -8.57
C LEU A 49 21.02 2.70 -8.49
N ARG A 50 21.52 1.47 -8.35
CA ARG A 50 20.67 0.29 -8.21
C ARG A 50 19.77 0.38 -6.96
N ASP A 51 20.37 0.77 -5.84
CA ASP A 51 19.64 0.88 -4.58
C ASP A 51 18.67 2.07 -4.59
N MET A 52 19.06 3.21 -5.15
CA MET A 52 18.17 4.36 -5.36
C MET A 52 16.96 3.97 -6.23
N LYS A 53 17.20 3.27 -7.33
CA LYS A 53 16.13 2.79 -8.21
C LYS A 53 15.17 1.87 -7.47
N ARG A 54 15.69 0.95 -6.68
CA ARG A 54 14.88 0.02 -5.87
C ARG A 54 13.97 0.78 -4.91
N VAL A 55 14.50 1.79 -4.19
CA VAL A 55 13.69 2.61 -3.27
C VAL A 55 12.57 3.34 -4.02
N VAL A 56 12.88 3.93 -5.17
CA VAL A 56 11.90 4.65 -6.00
C VAL A 56 10.82 3.69 -6.53
N ASP A 57 11.21 2.51 -7.01
CA ASP A 57 10.28 1.50 -7.50
C ASP A 57 9.37 0.98 -6.38
N ASP A 58 9.90 0.78 -5.18
CA ASP A 58 9.12 0.38 -4.00
C ASP A 58 8.10 1.46 -3.60
N GLU A 59 8.48 2.74 -3.65
CA GLU A 59 7.56 3.85 -3.39
C GLU A 59 6.45 3.94 -4.44
N ASP A 60 6.79 3.76 -5.71
CA ASP A 60 5.81 3.76 -6.80
C ASP A 60 4.83 2.60 -6.67
N THR A 61 5.31 1.42 -6.33
CA THR A 61 4.47 0.24 -6.09
C THR A 61 3.52 0.50 -4.92
N THR A 62 4.01 1.09 -3.84
CA THR A 62 3.19 1.46 -2.68
C THR A 62 2.13 2.50 -3.05
N ARG A 63 2.49 3.49 -3.84
CA ARG A 63 1.56 4.54 -4.32
C ARG A 63 0.48 3.95 -5.22
N GLU A 64 0.86 3.10 -6.16
CA GLU A 64 -0.06 2.41 -7.05
C GLU A 64 -1.02 1.51 -6.26
N LEU A 65 -0.50 0.75 -5.28
CA LEU A 65 -1.31 -0.08 -4.40
C LEU A 65 -2.36 0.74 -3.64
N LYS A 66 -1.99 1.89 -3.07
CA LYS A 66 -2.92 2.80 -2.39
C LYS A 66 -4.01 3.30 -3.35
N LYS A 67 -3.62 3.69 -4.55
CA LYS A 67 -4.54 4.18 -5.59
C LYS A 67 -5.54 3.10 -5.99
N ARG A 68 -5.07 1.88 -6.23
CA ARG A 68 -5.92 0.75 -6.60
C ARG A 68 -6.86 0.35 -5.46
N ARG A 69 -6.37 0.33 -4.23
CA ARG A 69 -7.19 0.07 -3.04
C ARG A 69 -8.31 1.10 -2.89
N SER A 70 -8.00 2.37 -3.03
CA SER A 70 -8.99 3.44 -2.97
C SER A 70 -10.07 3.29 -4.04
N SER A 71 -9.70 2.95 -5.27
CA SER A 71 -10.64 2.72 -6.37
C SER A 71 -11.57 1.54 -6.08
N VAL A 72 -11.03 0.45 -5.57
CA VAL A 72 -11.82 -0.75 -5.21
C VAL A 72 -12.78 -0.45 -4.06
N LEU A 73 -12.31 0.24 -3.00
CA LEU A 73 -13.17 0.64 -1.87
C LEU A 73 -14.33 1.52 -2.34
N LYS A 74 -14.07 2.46 -3.25
CA LYS A 74 -15.12 3.30 -3.84
C LYS A 74 -16.16 2.46 -4.60
N LEU A 75 -15.73 1.47 -5.36
CA LEU A 75 -16.63 0.55 -6.05
C LEU A 75 -17.45 -0.29 -5.07
N MET A 76 -16.84 -0.80 -4.01
CA MET A 76 -17.52 -1.52 -2.93
C MET A 76 -18.59 -0.65 -2.29
N GLN A 77 -18.25 0.60 -1.98
CA GLN A 77 -19.19 1.57 -1.41
C GLN A 77 -20.39 1.81 -2.33
N GLN A 78 -20.16 1.92 -3.63
CA GLN A 78 -21.22 2.06 -4.64
C GLN A 78 -22.14 0.83 -4.72
N LEU A 79 -21.64 -0.33 -4.33
CA LEU A 79 -22.40 -1.60 -4.26
C LEU A 79 -23.12 -1.80 -2.92
N GLY A 80 -22.97 -0.87 -1.96
CA GLY A 80 -23.61 -0.93 -0.65
C GLY A 80 -22.78 -1.56 0.45
N VAL A 81 -21.50 -1.84 0.20
CA VAL A 81 -20.57 -2.32 1.24
C VAL A 81 -20.21 -1.17 2.17
N ASP A 82 -20.31 -1.38 3.48
CA ASP A 82 -19.86 -0.39 4.46
C ASP A 82 -18.32 -0.40 4.56
N THR A 83 -17.69 0.52 3.82
CA THR A 83 -16.23 0.65 3.80
C THR A 83 -15.66 1.41 5.00
N THR A 84 -16.50 1.93 5.88
CA THR A 84 -16.07 2.56 7.14
C THR A 84 -15.67 1.53 8.19
N GLN A 85 -16.09 0.29 8.02
CA GLN A 85 -15.78 -0.82 8.90
C GLN A 85 -14.97 -1.89 8.18
N TRP A 86 -13.74 -2.08 8.60
CA TRP A 86 -12.85 -3.10 8.04
C TRP A 86 -13.42 -4.51 8.06
N PRO A 87 -14.14 -4.93 9.14
CA PRO A 87 -14.81 -6.23 9.15
C PRO A 87 -15.75 -6.47 7.97
N CYS A 88 -16.47 -5.45 7.55
CA CYS A 88 -17.39 -5.53 6.41
C CYS A 88 -16.62 -5.68 5.08
N VAL A 89 -15.53 -4.93 4.92
CA VAL A 89 -14.66 -5.00 3.75
C VAL A 89 -14.03 -6.39 3.64
N ASP A 90 -13.48 -6.91 4.74
CA ASP A 90 -12.84 -8.21 4.77
C ASP A 90 -13.84 -9.35 4.54
N ALA A 91 -15.02 -9.30 5.17
CA ALA A 91 -16.07 -10.28 4.95
C ALA A 91 -16.54 -10.33 3.49
N PHE A 92 -16.65 -9.16 2.87
CA PHE A 92 -16.99 -9.07 1.45
C PHE A 92 -15.89 -9.68 0.56
N CYS A 93 -14.64 -9.34 0.80
CA CYS A 93 -13.51 -9.86 0.04
C CYS A 93 -13.29 -11.36 0.23
N LEU A 94 -13.53 -11.89 1.42
CA LEU A 94 -13.41 -13.31 1.73
C LEU A 94 -14.47 -14.17 1.04
N HIS A 95 -15.55 -13.58 0.56
CA HIS A 95 -16.58 -14.33 -0.16
C HIS A 95 -15.99 -14.99 -1.41
N PRO A 96 -16.20 -16.33 -1.62
CA PRO A 96 -15.56 -17.05 -2.72
C PRO A 96 -15.89 -16.52 -4.11
N ARG A 97 -17.06 -15.93 -4.28
CA ARG A 97 -17.49 -15.31 -5.54
C ARG A 97 -16.86 -13.96 -5.80
N ILE A 98 -16.26 -13.34 -4.79
CA ILE A 98 -15.56 -12.06 -4.92
C ILE A 98 -14.09 -12.33 -5.18
N ILE A 99 -13.31 -12.64 -4.17
CA ILE A 99 -11.89 -12.98 -4.35
C ILE A 99 -11.38 -14.07 -3.40
N GLY A 100 -12.04 -14.26 -2.25
CA GLY A 100 -11.67 -15.28 -1.28
C GLY A 100 -10.40 -14.97 -0.47
N LYS A 101 -10.01 -13.69 -0.38
CA LYS A 101 -8.84 -13.23 0.36
C LYS A 101 -9.18 -12.01 1.22
N LEU A 102 -8.42 -11.80 2.28
CA LEU A 102 -8.46 -10.55 3.05
C LEU A 102 -8.03 -9.37 2.16
N PHE A 103 -8.67 -8.23 2.34
CA PHE A 103 -8.40 -7.02 1.54
C PHE A 103 -6.92 -6.61 1.57
N CYS A 104 -6.27 -6.69 2.71
CA CYS A 104 -4.87 -6.33 2.87
C CYS A 104 -3.89 -7.24 2.09
N ARG A 105 -4.33 -8.44 1.70
CA ARG A 105 -3.52 -9.44 0.98
C ARG A 105 -3.72 -9.43 -0.52
N ILE A 106 -4.59 -8.58 -1.03
CA ILE A 106 -4.87 -8.50 -2.46
C ILE A 106 -3.72 -7.74 -3.13
N SER A 107 -3.11 -8.33 -4.16
CA SER A 107 -2.05 -7.69 -4.96
C SER A 107 -2.61 -6.60 -5.88
N VAL A 108 -1.71 -5.80 -6.47
CA VAL A 108 -2.10 -4.75 -7.42
C VAL A 108 -2.87 -5.32 -8.61
N ASP A 109 -2.38 -6.41 -9.19
CA ASP A 109 -3.03 -7.07 -10.34
C ASP A 109 -4.40 -7.64 -9.97
N GLU A 110 -4.48 -8.29 -8.81
CA GLU A 110 -5.75 -8.82 -8.28
C GLU A 110 -6.75 -7.70 -7.96
N LEU A 111 -6.29 -6.54 -7.50
CA LEU A 111 -7.15 -5.36 -7.27
C LEU A 111 -7.72 -4.84 -8.60
N GLU A 112 -6.94 -4.86 -9.66
CA GLU A 112 -7.40 -4.47 -10.99
C GLU A 112 -8.50 -5.42 -11.49
N ASP A 113 -8.27 -6.72 -11.40
CA ASP A 113 -9.27 -7.75 -11.76
C ASP A 113 -10.54 -7.62 -10.91
N LEU A 114 -10.37 -7.38 -9.60
CA LEU A 114 -11.48 -7.15 -8.70
C LEU A 114 -12.29 -5.91 -9.10
N ALA A 115 -11.61 -4.82 -9.47
CA ALA A 115 -12.30 -3.60 -9.93
C ALA A 115 -13.15 -3.86 -11.18
N VAL A 116 -12.63 -4.61 -12.14
CA VAL A 116 -13.38 -5.03 -13.35
C VAL A 116 -14.61 -5.84 -12.96
N LYS A 117 -14.44 -6.79 -12.05
CA LYS A 117 -15.53 -7.64 -11.54
C LYS A 117 -16.61 -6.83 -10.85
N LEU A 118 -16.23 -5.89 -9.98
CA LEU A 118 -17.16 -5.03 -9.25
C LEU A 118 -17.94 -4.10 -10.19
N ARG A 119 -17.29 -3.55 -11.22
CA ARG A 119 -17.96 -2.77 -12.26
C ARG A 119 -18.97 -3.62 -13.03
N ALA A 120 -18.64 -4.87 -13.33
CA ALA A 120 -19.55 -5.79 -14.00
C ALA A 120 -20.77 -6.13 -13.13
N ILE A 121 -20.58 -6.36 -11.84
CA ILE A 121 -21.66 -6.59 -10.85
C ILE A 121 -22.58 -5.36 -10.79
N LYS A 122 -22.00 -4.17 -10.69
CA LYS A 122 -22.76 -2.92 -10.67
C LYS A 122 -23.62 -2.76 -11.94
N ARG A 123 -23.06 -3.06 -13.10
CA ARG A 123 -23.74 -2.98 -14.39
C ARG A 123 -24.91 -3.95 -14.49
N LYS A 124 -24.81 -5.13 -13.84
CA LYS A 124 -25.85 -6.16 -13.80
C LYS A 124 -26.93 -5.94 -12.74
N GLY A 125 -26.93 -4.80 -12.05
CA GLY A 125 -27.95 -4.46 -11.06
C GLY A 125 -27.53 -4.56 -9.59
N GLY A 126 -26.29 -4.87 -9.31
CA GLY A 126 -25.74 -4.91 -7.94
C GLY A 126 -25.46 -6.33 -7.42
N LEU A 127 -25.26 -6.42 -6.09
CA LEU A 127 -24.93 -7.66 -5.42
C LEU A 127 -26.13 -8.60 -5.32
N LYS A 128 -25.86 -9.92 -5.42
CA LYS A 128 -26.83 -10.95 -5.04
C LYS A 128 -26.91 -11.07 -3.52
N ASP A 129 -28.03 -11.60 -3.02
CA ASP A 129 -28.38 -11.64 -1.60
C ASP A 129 -27.26 -12.15 -0.68
N GLU A 130 -26.55 -13.18 -1.07
CA GLU A 130 -25.42 -13.73 -0.29
C GLU A 130 -24.28 -12.74 -0.11
N ALA A 131 -23.95 -11.99 -1.16
CA ALA A 131 -22.90 -11.00 -1.12
C ALA A 131 -23.34 -9.70 -0.41
N GLN A 132 -24.63 -9.38 -0.45
CA GLN A 132 -25.20 -8.26 0.33
C GLN A 132 -25.11 -8.53 1.82
N ASN A 133 -25.39 -9.74 2.25
CA ASN A 133 -25.25 -10.13 3.66
C ASN A 133 -23.82 -10.01 4.18
N ALA A 134 -22.83 -10.32 3.34
CA ALA A 134 -21.43 -10.11 3.68
C ALA A 134 -21.03 -8.63 3.70
N ALA A 135 -21.69 -7.80 2.91
CA ALA A 135 -21.43 -6.37 2.80
C ALA A 135 -21.95 -5.53 3.98
N GLN A 136 -22.86 -6.08 4.76
CA GLN A 136 -23.46 -5.38 5.89
C GLN A 136 -22.81 -5.79 7.22
N PRO A 137 -22.69 -4.84 8.17
CA PRO A 137 -22.21 -5.18 9.50
C PRO A 137 -23.20 -6.13 10.17
N THR A 138 -22.84 -7.38 10.27
CA THR A 138 -23.62 -8.34 11.03
C THR A 138 -23.15 -8.32 12.47
N LEU A 139 -24.10 -8.24 13.41
CA LEU A 139 -23.84 -8.37 14.85
C LEU A 139 -23.13 -9.67 15.24
N LYS A 140 -23.08 -10.61 14.31
CA LYS A 140 -22.43 -11.92 14.46
C LYS A 140 -20.92 -11.88 14.13
N VAL A 141 -20.42 -10.81 13.58
CA VAL A 141 -18.99 -10.68 13.35
C VAL A 141 -18.35 -10.35 14.69
N LYS A 142 -18.02 -11.38 15.42
CA LYS A 142 -17.32 -11.31 16.69
C LYS A 142 -15.85 -11.03 16.43
N TYR A 143 -15.55 -9.83 15.98
CA TYR A 143 -14.19 -9.33 16.13
C TYR A 143 -14.02 -9.02 17.61
N LYS A 144 -13.01 -9.62 18.19
CA LYS A 144 -12.69 -9.44 19.63
C LYS A 144 -12.14 -8.03 19.93
N PHE A 145 -12.58 -7.03 19.20
CA PHE A 145 -12.29 -5.63 19.50
C PHE A 145 -12.94 -5.14 20.81
N THR A 146 -13.90 -5.89 21.32
CA THR A 146 -14.47 -5.70 22.65
C THR A 146 -13.45 -5.82 23.78
N ILE A 147 -12.27 -6.39 23.52
CA ILE A 147 -11.18 -6.44 24.50
C ILE A 147 -10.69 -5.04 24.86
N ASN A 148 -10.64 -4.13 23.90
CA ASN A 148 -10.23 -2.75 24.15
C ASN A 148 -11.23 -1.96 24.99
N ASN A 149 -12.51 -2.30 24.91
CA ASN A 149 -13.54 -1.66 25.71
C ASN A 149 -13.49 -2.05 27.20
N LYS A 150 -12.97 -3.24 27.50
CA LYS A 150 -12.79 -3.65 28.90
C LYS A 150 -11.71 -2.83 29.61
N ASN A 151 -10.65 -2.49 28.90
CA ASN A 151 -9.58 -1.69 29.49
C ASN A 151 -10.04 -0.26 29.82
N ASN A 152 -10.92 0.30 29.00
CA ASN A 152 -11.48 1.61 29.25
C ASN A 152 -12.42 1.63 30.47
N ASN A 153 -13.17 0.56 30.67
CA ASN A 153 -14.09 0.45 31.83
C ASN A 153 -13.33 0.26 33.15
N GLU A 154 -12.19 -0.39 33.13
CA GLU A 154 -11.37 -0.55 34.33
C GLU A 154 -10.75 0.77 34.78
N ASN A 155 -10.37 1.64 33.84
CA ASN A 155 -9.85 2.97 34.15
C ASN A 155 -10.93 3.91 34.73
N GLU A 156 -12.17 3.79 34.28
CA GLU A 156 -13.25 4.59 34.82
C GLU A 156 -13.62 4.18 36.27
N LYS A 157 -13.50 2.90 36.61
CA LYS A 157 -13.75 2.40 37.96
C LYS A 157 -12.65 2.75 38.95
N GLY A 158 -11.44 3.00 38.46
CA GLY A 158 -10.30 3.38 39.29
C GLY A 158 -10.34 4.84 39.77
N ASN A 159 -11.20 5.66 39.19
CA ASN A 159 -11.31 7.08 39.51
C ASN A 159 -12.61 7.43 40.29
N ALA A 160 -13.35 6.44 40.64
CA ALA A 160 -14.57 6.64 41.44
C ALA A 160 -14.33 6.61 42.93
#